data_c03b0f54221807ef0a04c7526b998ce9
#
_entry.id   c03b0f54221807ef0a04c7526b998ce9
#
_cell.length_a   1.000
_cell.length_b   1.000
_cell.length_c   1.000
_cell.angle_alpha   90.00
_cell.angle_beta   90.00
_cell.angle_gamma   90.00
#
_symmetry.space_group_name_H-M   'P 1'
#
loop_
_entity.id
_entity.type
_entity.pdbx_description
1 polymer ?
#
loop_
_entity_poly.entity_id
_entity_poly.type
_entity_poly.pdbx_seq_one_letter_code
_entity_poly.pdbx_strand_id
1 'polypeptide(L)'
;MNSKKVLGVTITAAALLIAVIQFIPAPALQIPAQLPAEQRDAHRLLNFEGISNFRDLGGYQTADGRRVKWGQLYRAGSFAEASRSDLDNLAALNLATLIDFRSSAEKEEEPNRLPEPANFTVIDIPVLDEGNRNLFAEISERIESDDFAEFDPNQIMEQANRQFADEFTPQFRQFIHAVEDANGQPVLWHCTAGKDRTGFAAAILLRILGVPQALVIQDYMASRQPALDARNRQVVMLRLFKGEETADKIS
;
A
#
# COMPACT_ATOMS: atom_id res chain seq x y z
N MET A 1 36.90 39.32 -3.97
CA MET A 1 36.09 38.72 -2.91
C MET A 1 36.64 37.30 -2.65
N ASN A 2 37.04 36.97 -1.44
CA ASN A 2 37.84 35.78 -1.15
C ASN A 2 36.97 34.51 -1.33
N SER A 3 37.41 33.55 -2.13
CA SER A 3 36.68 32.29 -2.48
C SER A 3 36.15 31.56 -1.24
N LYS A 4 36.88 31.60 -0.11
CA LYS A 4 36.44 31.02 1.18
C LYS A 4 35.24 31.75 1.79
N LYS A 5 35.08 33.08 1.58
CA LYS A 5 33.91 33.84 2.06
C LYS A 5 32.67 33.55 1.22
N VAL A 6 32.84 33.39 -0.10
CA VAL A 6 31.73 33.00 -1.00
C VAL A 6 31.21 31.59 -0.68
N LEU A 7 32.14 30.66 -0.46
CA LEU A 7 31.78 29.29 -0.10
C LEU A 7 31.02 29.22 1.28
N GLY A 8 31.49 30.02 2.25
CA GLY A 8 30.81 30.10 3.55
C GLY A 8 29.40 30.66 3.45
N VAL A 9 29.18 31.71 2.65
CA VAL A 9 27.84 32.31 2.44
C VAL A 9 26.92 31.36 1.70
N THR A 10 27.41 30.62 0.71
CA THR A 10 26.59 29.62 -0.01
C THR A 10 26.19 28.44 0.87
N ILE A 11 27.09 27.92 1.72
CA ILE A 11 26.75 26.83 2.66
C ILE A 11 25.72 27.31 3.70
N THR A 12 25.88 28.50 4.25
CA THR A 12 24.93 29.07 5.22
C THR A 12 23.55 29.29 4.58
N ALA A 13 23.50 29.82 3.35
CA ALA A 13 22.25 30.01 2.63
C ALA A 13 21.56 28.71 2.30
N ALA A 14 22.31 27.68 1.91
CA ALA A 14 21.76 26.32 1.67
C ALA A 14 21.24 25.69 2.96
N ALA A 15 21.96 25.81 4.07
CA ALA A 15 21.53 25.32 5.38
C ALA A 15 20.26 26.02 5.88
N LEU A 16 20.15 27.35 5.69
CA LEU A 16 18.96 28.12 6.01
C LEU A 16 17.77 27.72 5.12
N LEU A 17 18.00 27.49 3.82
CA LEU A 17 16.96 27.04 2.91
C LEU A 17 16.42 25.64 3.29
N ILE A 18 17.32 24.72 3.61
CA ILE A 18 16.94 23.38 4.11
C ILE A 18 16.15 23.47 5.42
N ALA A 19 16.59 24.33 6.37
CA ALA A 19 15.89 24.56 7.61
C ALA A 19 14.48 25.13 7.41
N VAL A 20 14.31 26.06 6.46
CA VAL A 20 12.99 26.65 6.12
C VAL A 20 12.07 25.59 5.49
N ILE A 21 12.60 24.74 4.61
CA ILE A 21 11.82 23.67 3.96
C ILE A 21 11.30 22.68 4.99
N GLN A 22 12.06 22.38 6.05
CA GLN A 22 11.63 21.48 7.13
C GLN A 22 10.47 22.04 7.97
N PHE A 23 10.20 23.35 7.93
CA PHE A 23 9.07 23.96 8.64
C PHE A 23 7.85 24.21 7.75
N ILE A 24 7.89 23.83 6.45
CA ILE A 24 6.69 23.85 5.63
C ILE A 24 5.82 22.66 6.05
N PRO A 25 4.64 22.89 6.63
CA PRO A 25 3.77 21.78 6.99
C PRO A 25 3.40 21.01 5.72
N ALA A 26 3.43 19.67 5.82
CA ALA A 26 2.96 18.84 4.73
C ALA A 26 1.50 19.24 4.37
N PRO A 27 1.14 19.24 3.09
CA PRO A 27 -0.23 19.56 2.69
C PRO A 27 -1.19 18.60 3.39
N ALA A 28 -2.27 19.15 3.94
CA ALA A 28 -3.28 18.34 4.62
C ALA A 28 -3.82 17.25 3.69
N LEU A 29 -4.02 16.04 4.23
CA LEU A 29 -4.55 14.92 3.47
C LEU A 29 -5.93 15.28 2.90
N GLN A 30 -6.07 15.14 1.59
CA GLN A 30 -7.35 15.33 0.91
C GLN A 30 -8.18 14.05 1.04
N ILE A 31 -9.10 14.01 1.99
CA ILE A 31 -9.99 12.85 2.22
C ILE A 31 -11.20 12.97 1.29
N PRO A 32 -11.41 12.06 0.32
CA PRO A 32 -12.47 12.18 -0.69
C PRO A 32 -13.86 12.40 -0.11
N ALA A 33 -14.19 11.74 1.00
CA ALA A 33 -15.49 11.89 1.65
C ALA A 33 -15.80 13.32 2.11
N GLN A 34 -14.76 14.12 2.38
CA GLN A 34 -14.88 15.51 2.87
C GLN A 34 -14.87 16.53 1.72
N LEU A 35 -14.56 16.10 0.49
CA LEU A 35 -14.49 16.97 -0.68
C LEU A 35 -15.85 17.11 -1.38
N PRO A 36 -16.04 18.19 -2.18
CA PRO A 36 -17.14 18.30 -3.12
C PRO A 36 -17.19 17.08 -4.06
N ALA A 37 -18.38 16.67 -4.48
CA ALA A 37 -18.60 15.43 -5.21
C ALA A 37 -17.76 15.32 -6.50
N GLU A 38 -17.61 16.44 -7.20
CA GLU A 38 -16.85 16.56 -8.46
C GLU A 38 -15.33 16.40 -8.30
N GLN A 39 -14.81 16.53 -7.07
CA GLN A 39 -13.36 16.41 -6.78
C GLN A 39 -12.97 15.04 -6.25
N ARG A 40 -13.93 14.26 -5.76
CA ARG A 40 -13.65 13.01 -5.02
C ARG A 40 -12.86 11.99 -5.81
N ASP A 41 -13.23 11.75 -7.07
CA ASP A 41 -12.55 10.76 -7.91
C ASP A 41 -11.07 11.11 -8.18
N ALA A 42 -10.75 12.39 -8.32
CA ALA A 42 -9.38 12.86 -8.52
C ALA A 42 -8.49 12.66 -7.26
N HIS A 43 -9.11 12.58 -6.08
CA HIS A 43 -8.42 12.38 -4.81
C HIS A 43 -8.59 10.96 -4.23
N ARG A 44 -9.06 10.00 -5.03
CA ARG A 44 -9.21 8.59 -4.64
C ARG A 44 -7.94 8.00 -4.08
N LEU A 45 -6.79 8.25 -4.71
CA LEU A 45 -5.47 7.92 -4.19
C LEU A 45 -5.09 8.95 -3.13
N LEU A 46 -4.94 8.51 -1.90
CA LEU A 46 -4.54 9.34 -0.77
C LEU A 46 -2.99 9.37 -0.70
N ASN A 47 -2.43 10.57 -0.69
CA ASN A 47 -0.98 10.77 -0.70
C ASN A 47 -0.41 10.63 0.71
N PHE A 48 -0.03 9.42 1.07
CA PHE A 48 0.80 9.11 2.22
C PHE A 48 2.27 9.09 1.82
N GLU A 49 3.18 9.46 2.72
CA GLU A 49 4.62 9.52 2.45
C GLU A 49 5.25 8.13 2.42
N GLY A 50 4.98 7.32 3.45
CA GLY A 50 5.53 5.99 3.65
C GLY A 50 4.55 4.84 3.44
N ILE A 51 3.27 5.12 3.15
CA ILE A 51 2.26 4.08 2.93
C ILE A 51 1.86 4.09 1.45
N SER A 52 2.30 3.10 0.72
CA SER A 52 2.05 3.02 -0.72
C SER A 52 0.63 2.57 -1.05
N ASN A 53 0.16 2.90 -2.26
CA ASN A 53 -1.08 2.38 -2.84
C ASN A 53 -2.34 2.62 -1.98
N PHE A 54 -2.33 3.65 -1.13
CA PHE A 54 -3.44 3.98 -0.24
C PHE A 54 -4.59 4.64 -1.01
N ARG A 55 -5.79 4.05 -0.98
CA ARG A 55 -6.94 4.63 -1.66
C ARG A 55 -8.29 4.27 -1.05
N ASP A 56 -9.25 5.17 -1.28
CA ASP A 56 -10.66 5.00 -0.95
C ASP A 56 -11.38 4.27 -2.09
N LEU A 57 -12.17 3.24 -1.78
CA LEU A 57 -12.97 2.48 -2.75
C LEU A 57 -14.38 3.05 -2.97
N GLY A 58 -14.67 4.22 -2.39
CA GLY A 58 -15.93 4.93 -2.63
C GLY A 58 -16.13 5.35 -4.10
N GLY A 59 -17.33 5.74 -4.44
CA GLY A 59 -17.69 6.30 -5.75
C GLY A 59 -17.95 5.28 -6.86
N TYR A 60 -17.48 4.04 -6.77
CA TYR A 60 -17.77 3.02 -7.78
C TYR A 60 -19.27 2.78 -7.91
N GLN A 61 -19.77 2.87 -9.14
CA GLN A 61 -21.19 2.64 -9.43
C GLN A 61 -21.51 1.16 -9.47
N THR A 62 -22.58 0.76 -8.81
CA THR A 62 -23.12 -0.60 -8.82
C THR A 62 -24.08 -0.81 -9.99
N ALA A 63 -24.35 -2.05 -10.36
CA ALA A 63 -25.21 -2.39 -11.50
C ALA A 63 -26.67 -1.89 -11.32
N ASP A 64 -27.11 -1.70 -10.07
CA ASP A 64 -28.44 -1.18 -9.74
C ASP A 64 -28.49 0.35 -9.59
N GLY A 65 -27.41 1.06 -10.00
CA GLY A 65 -27.35 2.52 -10.01
C GLY A 65 -26.93 3.17 -8.70
N ARG A 66 -26.73 2.42 -7.61
CA ARG A 66 -26.16 2.93 -6.35
C ARG A 66 -24.66 3.18 -6.51
N ARG A 67 -24.03 3.69 -5.45
CA ARG A 67 -22.57 3.89 -5.39
C ARG A 67 -22.01 3.39 -4.07
N VAL A 68 -20.82 2.84 -4.12
CA VAL A 68 -20.03 2.57 -2.92
C VAL A 68 -19.80 3.89 -2.18
N LYS A 69 -20.05 3.91 -0.87
CA LYS A 69 -19.90 5.12 -0.07
C LYS A 69 -18.43 5.50 0.07
N TRP A 70 -18.13 6.78 -0.07
CA TRP A 70 -16.81 7.34 0.22
C TRP A 70 -16.52 7.33 1.72
N GLY A 71 -15.25 7.16 2.07
CA GLY A 71 -14.80 7.24 3.45
C GLY A 71 -15.09 6.00 4.30
N GLN A 72 -15.44 4.87 3.68
CA GLN A 72 -15.78 3.65 4.42
C GLN A 72 -14.88 2.47 4.13
N LEU A 73 -14.37 2.35 2.92
CA LEU A 73 -13.59 1.20 2.48
C LEU A 73 -12.26 1.68 1.92
N TYR A 74 -11.19 1.37 2.62
CA TYR A 74 -9.84 1.76 2.25
C TYR A 74 -8.95 0.56 2.03
N ARG A 75 -8.00 0.68 1.12
CA ARG A 75 -6.96 -0.30 0.89
C ARG A 75 -5.59 0.37 0.81
N ALA A 76 -4.53 -0.35 1.24
CA ALA A 76 -3.18 0.19 1.26
C ALA A 76 -2.10 -0.90 1.15
N GLY A 77 -0.85 -0.48 1.01
CA GLY A 77 0.34 -1.28 1.28
C GLY A 77 0.75 -1.27 2.76
N SER A 78 1.96 -1.74 3.05
CA SER A 78 2.53 -1.84 4.39
C SER A 78 2.63 -0.48 5.09
N PHE A 79 2.55 -0.50 6.41
CA PHE A 79 2.70 0.66 7.30
C PHE A 79 4.11 0.73 7.92
N ALA A 80 5.03 -0.16 7.55
CA ALA A 80 6.36 -0.22 8.15
C ALA A 80 7.16 1.08 8.00
N GLU A 81 6.97 1.78 6.87
CA GLU A 81 7.64 3.04 6.57
C GLU A 81 6.78 4.29 6.86
N ALA A 82 5.64 4.12 7.57
CA ALA A 82 4.76 5.24 7.90
C ALA A 82 5.51 6.35 8.64
N SER A 83 5.42 7.58 8.12
CA SER A 83 5.99 8.78 8.75
C SER A 83 5.09 9.27 9.90
N ARG A 84 5.58 10.24 10.67
CA ARG A 84 4.75 10.90 11.68
C ARG A 84 3.52 11.58 11.09
N SER A 85 3.68 12.23 9.94
CA SER A 85 2.60 12.85 9.19
C SER A 85 1.57 11.81 8.74
N ASP A 86 2.04 10.62 8.31
CA ASP A 86 1.16 9.52 7.94
C ASP A 86 0.31 9.01 9.11
N LEU A 87 0.90 8.91 10.31
CA LEU A 87 0.17 8.50 11.50
C LEU A 87 -0.92 9.51 11.89
N ASP A 88 -0.62 10.80 11.79
CA ASP A 88 -1.59 11.87 12.05
C ASP A 88 -2.72 11.83 10.99
N ASN A 89 -2.39 11.62 9.73
CA ASN A 89 -3.34 11.46 8.63
C ASN A 89 -4.20 10.20 8.78
N LEU A 90 -3.60 9.09 9.23
CA LEU A 90 -4.32 7.83 9.49
C LEU A 90 -5.36 8.02 10.60
N ALA A 91 -5.00 8.74 11.67
CA ALA A 91 -5.92 9.07 12.76
C ALA A 91 -7.13 9.89 12.27
N ALA A 92 -6.95 10.77 11.29
CA ALA A 92 -8.02 11.59 10.70
C ALA A 92 -9.06 10.78 9.89
N LEU A 93 -8.73 9.54 9.47
CA LEU A 93 -9.67 8.67 8.77
C LEU A 93 -10.74 8.05 9.69
N ASN A 94 -10.57 8.14 11.02
CA ASN A 94 -11.49 7.57 12.02
C ASN A 94 -11.81 6.10 11.76
N LEU A 95 -10.79 5.31 11.47
CA LEU A 95 -10.95 3.88 11.22
C LEU A 95 -11.58 3.18 12.43
N ALA A 96 -12.44 2.21 12.19
CA ALA A 96 -12.91 1.26 13.19
C ALA A 96 -12.05 -0.02 13.18
N THR A 97 -11.60 -0.42 12.00
CA THR A 97 -10.88 -1.68 11.81
C THR A 97 -9.76 -1.54 10.80
N LEU A 98 -8.59 -2.10 11.14
CA LEU A 98 -7.47 -2.34 10.26
C LEU A 98 -7.28 -3.86 10.11
N ILE A 99 -7.29 -4.37 8.88
CA ILE A 99 -7.08 -5.79 8.59
C ILE A 99 -5.73 -5.99 7.92
N ASP A 100 -4.88 -6.83 8.50
CA ASP A 100 -3.54 -7.14 7.97
C ASP A 100 -3.51 -8.56 7.40
N PHE A 101 -3.26 -8.66 6.08
CA PHE A 101 -3.14 -9.95 5.37
C PHE A 101 -1.73 -10.53 5.36
N ARG A 102 -0.76 -9.85 5.97
CA ARG A 102 0.62 -10.31 5.97
C ARG A 102 0.82 -11.51 6.88
N SER A 103 1.75 -12.36 6.50
CA SER A 103 2.19 -13.48 7.32
C SER A 103 2.91 -12.99 8.59
N SER A 104 3.08 -13.88 9.56
CA SER A 104 3.84 -13.58 10.78
C SER A 104 5.26 -13.16 10.48
N ALA A 105 5.91 -13.82 9.50
CA ALA A 105 7.27 -13.50 9.09
C ALA A 105 7.38 -12.09 8.48
N GLU A 106 6.46 -11.71 7.58
CA GLU A 106 6.44 -10.35 7.01
C GLU A 106 6.22 -9.27 8.08
N LYS A 107 5.42 -9.57 9.10
CA LYS A 107 5.17 -8.64 10.23
C LYS A 107 6.36 -8.52 11.18
N GLU A 108 7.13 -9.60 11.38
CA GLU A 108 8.35 -9.59 12.16
C GLU A 108 9.47 -8.82 11.46
N GLU A 109 9.60 -8.98 10.13
CA GLU A 109 10.60 -8.29 9.32
C GLU A 109 10.27 -6.79 9.18
N GLU A 110 9.01 -6.46 8.92
CA GLU A 110 8.53 -5.09 8.71
C GLU A 110 7.32 -4.80 9.63
N PRO A 111 7.52 -4.52 10.92
CA PRO A 111 6.43 -4.21 11.85
C PRO A 111 5.64 -2.97 11.41
N ASN A 112 4.31 -3.01 11.54
CA ASN A 112 3.48 -1.84 11.30
C ASN A 112 3.80 -0.70 12.29
N ARG A 113 3.98 0.51 11.76
CA ARG A 113 3.94 1.74 12.55
C ARG A 113 2.50 2.23 12.57
N LEU A 114 1.90 2.27 13.74
CA LEU A 114 0.51 2.70 13.93
C LEU A 114 0.46 3.85 14.95
N PRO A 115 -0.61 4.67 14.94
CA PRO A 115 -0.81 5.69 15.98
C PRO A 115 -0.87 5.07 17.38
N GLU A 116 -0.31 5.76 18.37
CA GLU A 116 -0.39 5.36 19.77
C GLU A 116 -1.08 6.47 20.61
N PRO A 117 -2.27 6.18 21.17
CA PRO A 117 -3.04 4.93 21.05
C PRO A 117 -3.69 4.78 19.68
N ALA A 118 -3.78 3.55 19.18
CA ALA A 118 -4.61 3.23 18.02
C ALA A 118 -6.09 3.21 18.46
N ASN A 119 -6.91 4.05 17.83
CA ASN A 119 -8.35 4.12 18.13
C ASN A 119 -9.18 3.17 17.23
N PHE A 120 -8.58 2.09 16.74
CA PHE A 120 -9.20 1.07 15.90
C PHE A 120 -8.72 -0.32 16.28
N THR A 121 -9.51 -1.33 15.95
CA THR A 121 -9.14 -2.73 16.14
C THR A 121 -8.25 -3.21 15.01
N VAL A 122 -7.15 -3.90 15.33
CA VAL A 122 -6.31 -4.59 14.35
C VAL A 122 -6.71 -6.05 14.30
N ILE A 123 -7.03 -6.56 13.10
CA ILE A 123 -7.40 -7.96 12.85
C ILE A 123 -6.37 -8.57 11.90
N ASP A 124 -5.67 -9.59 12.37
CA ASP A 124 -4.74 -10.36 11.56
C ASP A 124 -5.48 -11.48 10.83
N ILE A 125 -5.39 -11.47 9.50
CA ILE A 125 -5.92 -12.53 8.62
C ILE A 125 -4.81 -12.93 7.66
N PRO A 126 -3.83 -13.73 8.10
CA PRO A 126 -2.68 -14.07 7.26
C PRO A 126 -3.12 -14.86 6.04
N VAL A 127 -2.75 -14.33 4.87
CA VAL A 127 -2.88 -14.97 3.55
C VAL A 127 -1.47 -15.17 3.02
N LEU A 128 -1.13 -16.34 2.54
CA LEU A 128 0.23 -16.74 2.21
C LEU A 128 1.08 -17.00 3.48
N ASP A 129 0.69 -17.97 4.32
CA ASP A 129 1.54 -18.47 5.40
C ASP A 129 2.48 -19.58 4.88
N GLU A 130 3.06 -20.38 5.67
CA GLU A 130 4.20 -21.30 5.43
C GLU A 130 4.38 -21.91 4.02
N GLY A 131 3.30 -22.19 3.27
CA GLY A 131 3.37 -22.82 1.94
C GLY A 131 4.04 -21.92 0.87
N ASN A 132 3.98 -20.59 1.02
CA ASN A 132 4.58 -19.64 0.07
C ASN A 132 5.97 -19.16 0.50
N ARG A 133 6.45 -19.48 1.71
CA ARG A 133 7.85 -19.31 2.07
C ARG A 133 8.76 -20.08 1.10
N ASN A 134 8.34 -21.29 0.70
CA ASN A 134 9.07 -22.11 -0.24
C ASN A 134 9.17 -21.45 -1.63
N LEU A 135 8.09 -20.78 -2.08
CA LEU A 135 8.10 -20.09 -3.36
C LEU A 135 9.00 -18.85 -3.33
N PHE A 136 8.94 -18.03 -2.27
CA PHE A 136 9.82 -16.88 -2.12
C PHE A 136 11.27 -17.32 -1.89
N ALA A 137 11.51 -18.40 -1.15
CA ALA A 137 12.83 -18.99 -0.99
C ALA A 137 13.38 -19.50 -2.32
N GLU A 138 12.56 -20.20 -3.13
CA GLU A 138 12.96 -20.66 -4.48
C GLU A 138 13.28 -19.49 -5.40
N ILE A 139 12.47 -18.42 -5.39
CA ILE A 139 12.75 -17.20 -6.16
C ILE A 139 14.06 -16.57 -5.69
N SER A 140 14.29 -16.46 -4.39
CA SER A 140 15.52 -15.88 -3.83
C SER A 140 16.75 -16.73 -4.18
N GLU A 141 16.64 -18.05 -4.08
CA GLU A 141 17.73 -18.98 -4.45
C GLU A 141 18.08 -18.88 -5.93
N ARG A 142 17.07 -18.76 -6.80
CA ARG A 142 17.29 -18.56 -8.24
C ARG A 142 17.93 -17.21 -8.57
N ILE A 143 17.57 -16.16 -7.84
CA ILE A 143 18.20 -14.84 -7.97
C ILE A 143 19.67 -14.91 -7.50
N GLU A 144 19.97 -15.63 -6.41
CA GLU A 144 21.31 -15.77 -5.88
C GLU A 144 22.20 -16.67 -6.76
N SER A 145 21.62 -17.70 -7.36
CA SER A 145 22.33 -18.66 -8.22
C SER A 145 22.47 -18.22 -9.69
N ASP A 146 21.82 -17.10 -10.08
CA ASP A 146 21.75 -16.61 -11.47
C ASP A 146 21.16 -17.65 -12.45
N ASP A 147 20.38 -18.62 -11.92
CA ASP A 147 19.72 -19.67 -12.69
C ASP A 147 18.27 -19.29 -12.99
N PHE A 148 18.08 -18.61 -14.11
CA PHE A 148 16.76 -18.22 -14.62
C PHE A 148 16.27 -19.15 -15.75
N ALA A 149 16.94 -20.27 -16.00
CA ALA A 149 16.49 -21.24 -16.98
C ALA A 149 15.09 -21.76 -16.57
N GLU A 150 14.13 -21.65 -17.49
CA GLU A 150 12.72 -22.03 -17.30
C GLU A 150 11.94 -21.23 -16.23
N PHE A 151 12.48 -20.08 -15.77
CA PHE A 151 11.79 -19.22 -14.80
C PHE A 151 10.81 -18.30 -15.51
N ASP A 152 9.50 -18.52 -15.32
CA ASP A 152 8.43 -17.60 -15.77
C ASP A 152 7.77 -16.91 -14.56
N PRO A 153 8.15 -15.66 -14.26
CA PRO A 153 7.56 -14.90 -13.16
C PRO A 153 6.04 -14.73 -13.29
N ASN A 154 5.51 -14.69 -14.53
CA ASN A 154 4.08 -14.52 -14.74
C ASN A 154 3.31 -15.79 -14.36
N GLN A 155 3.83 -16.96 -14.69
CA GLN A 155 3.23 -18.24 -14.31
C GLN A 155 3.17 -18.40 -12.79
N ILE A 156 4.23 -18.03 -12.10
CA ILE A 156 4.30 -18.05 -10.62
C ILE A 156 3.27 -17.11 -10.01
N MET A 157 3.18 -15.88 -10.50
CA MET A 157 2.20 -14.91 -10.02
C MET A 157 0.75 -15.33 -10.34
N GLU A 158 0.52 -15.96 -11.49
CA GLU A 158 -0.79 -16.52 -11.84
C GLU A 158 -1.17 -17.65 -10.88
N GLN A 159 -0.25 -18.56 -10.59
CA GLN A 159 -0.47 -19.65 -9.65
C GLN A 159 -0.76 -19.12 -8.24
N ALA A 160 0.01 -18.16 -7.74
CA ALA A 160 -0.22 -17.52 -6.44
C ALA A 160 -1.61 -16.85 -6.38
N ASN A 161 -2.03 -16.17 -7.44
CA ASN A 161 -3.35 -15.55 -7.49
C ASN A 161 -4.49 -16.58 -7.55
N ARG A 162 -4.29 -17.75 -8.19
CA ARG A 162 -5.27 -18.85 -8.18
C ARG A 162 -5.44 -19.44 -6.78
N GLN A 163 -4.35 -19.57 -6.02
CA GLN A 163 -4.39 -20.05 -4.63
C GLN A 163 -5.27 -19.15 -3.74
N PHE A 164 -5.37 -17.85 -4.00
CA PHE A 164 -6.28 -16.97 -3.25
C PHE A 164 -7.74 -17.46 -3.32
N ALA A 165 -8.18 -17.97 -4.47
CA ALA A 165 -9.53 -18.50 -4.63
C ALA A 165 -9.68 -19.92 -4.08
N ASP A 166 -8.66 -20.76 -4.22
CA ASP A 166 -8.76 -22.20 -3.92
C ASP A 166 -8.42 -22.49 -2.45
N GLU A 167 -7.31 -21.96 -1.94
CA GLU A 167 -6.76 -22.32 -0.63
C GLU A 167 -7.16 -21.32 0.47
N PHE A 168 -7.24 -20.01 0.14
CA PHE A 168 -7.46 -18.95 1.13
C PHE A 168 -8.92 -18.45 1.22
N THR A 169 -9.86 -19.20 0.66
CA THR A 169 -11.30 -18.90 0.79
C THR A 169 -11.75 -18.68 2.26
N PRO A 170 -11.28 -19.44 3.28
CA PRO A 170 -11.65 -19.20 4.67
C PRO A 170 -11.21 -17.83 5.18
N GLN A 171 -9.99 -17.37 4.82
CA GLN A 171 -9.43 -16.07 5.20
C GLN A 171 -10.22 -14.92 4.56
N PHE A 172 -10.55 -15.04 3.28
CA PHE A 172 -11.37 -14.01 2.62
C PHE A 172 -12.81 -14.01 3.12
N ARG A 173 -13.36 -15.13 3.58
CA ARG A 173 -14.65 -15.17 4.28
C ARG A 173 -14.55 -14.42 5.61
N GLN A 174 -13.49 -14.66 6.39
CA GLN A 174 -13.25 -13.94 7.64
C GLN A 174 -13.12 -12.41 7.39
N PHE A 175 -12.43 -12.03 6.31
CA PHE A 175 -12.35 -10.63 5.88
C PHE A 175 -13.74 -10.03 5.63
N ILE A 176 -14.62 -10.70 4.88
CA ILE A 176 -15.98 -10.22 4.62
C ILE A 176 -16.76 -10.04 5.92
N HIS A 177 -16.71 -11.01 6.84
CA HIS A 177 -17.35 -10.88 8.15
C HIS A 177 -16.80 -9.72 8.97
N ALA A 178 -15.46 -9.51 8.96
CA ALA A 178 -14.87 -8.36 9.65
C ALA A 178 -15.36 -7.01 9.08
N VAL A 179 -15.58 -6.92 7.76
CA VAL A 179 -16.16 -5.73 7.13
C VAL A 179 -17.64 -5.55 7.51
N GLU A 180 -18.42 -6.66 7.57
CA GLU A 180 -19.83 -6.63 8.00
C GLU A 180 -19.95 -6.21 9.48
N ASP A 181 -19.10 -6.75 10.35
CA ASP A 181 -19.08 -6.46 11.80
C ASP A 181 -18.72 -4.99 12.10
N ALA A 182 -18.03 -4.33 11.20
CA ALA A 182 -17.75 -2.90 11.32
C ALA A 182 -19.01 -2.01 11.17
N ASN A 183 -20.16 -2.58 10.77
CA ASN A 183 -21.46 -1.90 10.71
C ASN A 183 -21.43 -0.55 9.97
N GLY A 184 -20.72 -0.48 8.85
CA GLY A 184 -20.58 0.71 8.03
C GLY A 184 -19.63 1.76 8.60
N GLN A 185 -18.85 1.44 9.64
CA GLN A 185 -17.71 2.23 10.07
C GLN A 185 -16.52 2.01 9.11
N PRO A 186 -15.58 2.97 9.04
CA PRO A 186 -14.45 2.87 8.12
C PRO A 186 -13.55 1.65 8.39
N VAL A 187 -13.31 0.86 7.36
CA VAL A 187 -12.42 -0.31 7.38
C VAL A 187 -11.28 -0.11 6.39
N LEU A 188 -10.08 -0.42 6.83
CA LEU A 188 -8.90 -0.42 6.00
C LEU A 188 -8.30 -1.82 6.00
N TRP A 189 -7.86 -2.30 4.84
CA TRP A 189 -7.10 -3.54 4.75
C TRP A 189 -5.84 -3.39 3.92
N HIS A 190 -4.82 -4.15 4.27
CA HIS A 190 -3.54 -4.07 3.61
C HIS A 190 -2.80 -5.42 3.55
N CYS A 191 -1.75 -5.45 2.74
CA CYS A 191 -0.67 -6.44 2.76
C CYS A 191 0.66 -5.70 2.59
N THR A 192 1.70 -6.32 2.08
CA THR A 192 3.01 -5.66 1.87
C THR A 192 2.93 -4.59 0.77
N ALA A 193 2.60 -4.95 -0.48
CA ALA A 193 2.50 -3.99 -1.59
C ALA A 193 1.10 -3.35 -1.76
N GLY A 194 0.08 -3.83 -1.04
CA GLY A 194 -1.31 -3.41 -1.23
C GLY A 194 -1.89 -3.77 -2.59
N LYS A 195 -1.29 -4.73 -3.31
CA LYS A 195 -1.62 -5.07 -4.70
C LYS A 195 -2.41 -6.37 -4.80
N ASP A 196 -1.81 -7.52 -4.55
CA ASP A 196 -2.39 -8.82 -4.89
C ASP A 196 -3.41 -9.31 -3.85
N ARG A 197 -3.01 -9.66 -2.62
CA ARG A 197 -3.92 -10.06 -1.52
C ARG A 197 -4.98 -9.00 -1.24
N THR A 198 -4.54 -7.77 -1.09
CA THR A 198 -5.38 -6.58 -0.87
C THR A 198 -6.30 -6.32 -2.06
N GLY A 199 -5.80 -6.52 -3.28
CA GLY A 199 -6.56 -6.36 -4.51
C GLY A 199 -7.62 -7.42 -4.71
N PHE A 200 -7.31 -8.67 -4.37
CA PHE A 200 -8.26 -9.77 -4.43
C PHE A 200 -9.41 -9.58 -3.42
N ALA A 201 -9.08 -9.18 -2.18
CA ALA A 201 -10.09 -8.81 -1.18
C ALA A 201 -11.01 -7.68 -1.67
N ALA A 202 -10.43 -6.61 -2.25
CA ALA A 202 -11.19 -5.51 -2.84
C ALA A 202 -12.09 -5.98 -3.98
N ALA A 203 -11.58 -6.86 -4.85
CA ALA A 203 -12.34 -7.39 -5.98
C ALA A 203 -13.56 -8.18 -5.51
N ILE A 204 -13.39 -9.09 -4.53
CA ILE A 204 -14.51 -9.85 -3.95
C ILE A 204 -15.54 -8.90 -3.35
N LEU A 205 -15.12 -7.96 -2.50
CA LEU A 205 -16.02 -7.05 -1.82
C LEU A 205 -16.79 -6.16 -2.80
N LEU A 206 -16.11 -5.57 -3.77
CA LEU A 206 -16.75 -4.76 -4.81
C LEU A 206 -17.74 -5.57 -5.66
N ARG A 207 -17.44 -6.85 -5.96
CA ARG A 207 -18.38 -7.74 -6.65
C ARG A 207 -19.61 -8.06 -5.79
N ILE A 208 -19.45 -8.31 -4.49
CA ILE A 208 -20.56 -8.52 -3.52
C ILE A 208 -21.44 -7.25 -3.48
N LEU A 209 -20.84 -6.07 -3.49
CA LEU A 209 -21.56 -4.79 -3.51
C LEU A 209 -22.24 -4.50 -4.86
N GLY A 210 -22.07 -5.35 -5.88
CA GLY A 210 -22.71 -5.22 -7.18
C GLY A 210 -21.97 -4.31 -8.17
N VAL A 211 -20.68 -4.00 -7.92
CA VAL A 211 -19.87 -3.23 -8.86
C VAL A 211 -19.58 -4.09 -10.12
N PRO A 212 -19.78 -3.55 -11.35
CA PRO A 212 -19.50 -4.27 -12.58
C PRO A 212 -18.03 -4.71 -12.68
N GLN A 213 -17.79 -5.88 -13.26
CA GLN A 213 -16.45 -6.48 -13.38
C GLN A 213 -15.42 -5.54 -14.01
N ALA A 214 -15.80 -4.77 -15.03
CA ALA A 214 -14.91 -3.83 -15.68
C ALA A 214 -14.33 -2.78 -14.72
N LEU A 215 -15.15 -2.24 -13.80
CA LEU A 215 -14.71 -1.29 -12.77
C LEU A 215 -13.86 -1.96 -11.70
N VAL A 216 -14.14 -3.22 -11.35
CA VAL A 216 -13.32 -4.01 -10.43
C VAL A 216 -11.92 -4.25 -11.00
N ILE A 217 -11.83 -4.61 -12.28
CA ILE A 217 -10.55 -4.76 -12.99
C ILE A 217 -9.81 -3.40 -13.03
N GLN A 218 -10.52 -2.32 -13.30
CA GLN A 218 -9.94 -0.97 -13.30
C GLN A 218 -9.32 -0.63 -11.95
N ASP A 219 -10.03 -0.90 -10.83
CA ASP A 219 -9.45 -0.70 -9.49
C ASP A 219 -8.21 -1.57 -9.28
N TYR A 220 -8.27 -2.86 -9.63
CA TYR A 220 -7.11 -3.75 -9.47
C TYR A 220 -5.90 -3.22 -10.24
N MET A 221 -6.09 -2.84 -11.50
CA MET A 221 -5.04 -2.31 -12.37
C MET A 221 -4.50 -0.94 -11.91
N ALA A 222 -5.28 -0.16 -11.16
CA ALA A 222 -4.82 1.10 -10.57
C ALA A 222 -3.67 0.91 -9.55
N SER A 223 -3.43 -0.31 -9.05
CA SER A 223 -2.29 -0.64 -8.21
C SER A 223 -0.95 -0.66 -8.97
N ARG A 224 -0.96 -0.66 -10.31
CA ARG A 224 0.25 -0.80 -11.13
C ARG A 224 1.21 0.37 -10.92
N GLN A 225 0.74 1.60 -11.02
CA GLN A 225 1.59 2.78 -10.90
C GLN A 225 2.17 2.94 -9.48
N PRO A 226 1.39 2.88 -8.40
CA PRO A 226 1.93 2.91 -7.05
C PRO A 226 2.97 1.82 -6.76
N ALA A 227 2.79 0.61 -7.31
CA ALA A 227 3.75 -0.48 -7.16
C ALA A 227 5.07 -0.21 -7.89
N LEU A 228 4.99 0.35 -9.11
CA LEU A 228 6.18 0.77 -9.88
C LEU A 228 6.92 1.91 -9.17
N ASP A 229 6.20 2.89 -8.63
CA ASP A 229 6.80 4.03 -7.93
C ASP A 229 7.50 3.57 -6.63
N ALA A 230 6.91 2.63 -5.90
CA ALA A 230 7.54 2.03 -4.72
C ALA A 230 8.82 1.27 -5.08
N ARG A 231 8.78 0.43 -6.13
CA ARG A 231 9.95 -0.28 -6.66
C ARG A 231 11.05 0.68 -7.10
N ASN A 232 10.71 1.71 -7.86
CA ASN A 232 11.68 2.70 -8.34
C ASN A 232 12.37 3.41 -7.18
N ARG A 233 11.64 3.79 -6.12
CA ARG A 233 12.25 4.37 -4.91
C ARG A 233 13.23 3.40 -4.26
N GLN A 234 12.88 2.12 -4.14
CA GLN A 234 13.75 1.10 -3.57
C GLN A 234 15.04 0.93 -4.39
N VAL A 235 14.94 0.87 -5.71
CA VAL A 235 16.11 0.78 -6.61
C VAL A 235 17.01 2.00 -6.46
N VAL A 236 16.45 3.22 -6.40
CA VAL A 236 17.23 4.44 -6.18
C VAL A 236 17.96 4.40 -4.84
N MET A 237 17.30 3.97 -3.77
CA MET A 237 17.91 3.82 -2.45
C MET A 237 19.05 2.78 -2.46
N LEU A 238 18.85 1.64 -3.11
CA LEU A 238 19.90 0.63 -3.27
C LEU A 238 21.11 1.17 -4.03
N ARG A 239 20.91 1.93 -5.11
CA ARG A 239 22.01 2.61 -5.83
C ARG A 239 22.82 3.52 -4.93
N LEU A 240 22.13 4.34 -4.14
CA LEU A 240 22.77 5.31 -3.25
C LEU A 240 23.59 4.67 -2.12
N PHE A 241 23.09 3.55 -1.55
CA PHE A 241 23.68 2.96 -0.34
C PHE A 241 24.48 1.68 -0.58
N LYS A 242 24.21 0.92 -1.65
CA LYS A 242 24.85 -0.37 -1.95
C LYS A 242 25.56 -0.42 -3.31
N GLY A 243 25.49 0.67 -4.09
CA GLY A 243 26.15 0.79 -5.39
C GLY A 243 25.33 0.29 -6.58
N GLU A 244 25.78 0.65 -7.79
CA GLU A 244 25.07 0.38 -9.05
C GLU A 244 24.92 -1.11 -9.34
N GLU A 245 25.98 -1.92 -9.09
CA GLU A 245 25.96 -3.36 -9.36
C GLU A 245 24.85 -4.11 -8.62
N THR A 246 24.62 -3.75 -7.35
CA THR A 246 23.54 -4.37 -6.55
C THR A 246 22.16 -3.90 -7.01
N ALA A 247 22.03 -2.64 -7.39
CA ALA A 247 20.76 -2.09 -7.86
C ALA A 247 20.36 -2.66 -9.23
N ASP A 248 21.32 -2.88 -10.13
CA ASP A 248 21.06 -3.40 -11.48
C ASP A 248 20.65 -4.89 -11.48
N LYS A 249 21.03 -5.66 -10.43
CA LYS A 249 20.55 -7.05 -10.25
C LYS A 249 19.08 -7.15 -9.87
N ILE A 250 18.49 -6.05 -9.37
CA ILE A 250 17.10 -6.00 -8.84
C ILE A 250 16.19 -5.14 -9.74
N SER A 251 16.78 -4.35 -10.64
CA SER A 251 16.03 -3.47 -11.55
C SER A 251 15.51 -4.24 -12.77
#